data_296720ff7d7364e7c6bb6c85dc6ef649
#
_entry.id   296720ff7d7364e7c6bb6c85dc6ef649
#
_cell.length_a   1.000
_cell.length_b   1.000
_cell.length_c   1.000
_cell.angle_alpha   90.00
_cell.angle_beta   90.00
_cell.angle_gamma   90.00
#
_symmetry.space_group_name_H-M   'P 1'
#
loop_
_entity.id
_entity.type
_entity.pdbx_description
1 polymer ?
#
loop_
_entity_poly.entity_id
_entity_poly.type
_entity_poly.pdbx_seq_one_letter_code
_entity_poly.pdbx_strand_id
1 'polypeptide(L)'
;FNADESRILICTNKKPIYRRSFTADYYLFDFKNKEIKPLSEGGSQRLATFSPTGLQVAFVRDNNLFIHDIRFGSERQITRDGQYNHIINGAPDWVYEEEFAFNRAFEWAPDGSAIAYIKFDESDVREFQMNMFEGQSPALKQNELYPSNYVYKYPKAGEKNSKVSVYVYDVSDRTTTKMDTGEEDDIYLPRIRWTQDPKKL
;
A
#
# COMPACT_ATOMS: atom_id res chain seq x y z
N PHE A 1 -16.19 -6.60 1.46
CA PHE A 1 -17.35 -6.38 0.59
C PHE A 1 -17.25 -4.98 -0.03
N ASN A 2 -17.80 -4.81 -1.24
CA ASN A 2 -18.09 -3.48 -1.79
C ASN A 2 -19.36 -2.90 -1.14
N ALA A 3 -19.73 -1.64 -1.47
CA ALA A 3 -20.79 -0.91 -0.74
C ALA A 3 -22.20 -1.55 -0.84
N ASP A 4 -22.53 -2.20 -1.95
CA ASP A 4 -23.82 -2.88 -2.18
C ASP A 4 -23.78 -4.39 -1.89
N GLU A 5 -22.69 -4.88 -1.33
CA GLU A 5 -22.44 -6.29 -0.98
C GLU A 5 -22.55 -7.27 -2.16
N SER A 6 -22.53 -6.77 -3.39
CA SER A 6 -22.57 -7.61 -4.60
C SER A 6 -21.24 -8.30 -4.91
N ARG A 7 -20.12 -7.82 -4.32
CA ARG A 7 -18.77 -8.34 -4.54
C ARG A 7 -17.96 -8.40 -3.27
N ILE A 8 -17.01 -9.33 -3.23
CA ILE A 8 -16.05 -9.46 -2.14
C ILE A 8 -14.62 -9.62 -2.70
N LEU A 9 -13.64 -9.04 -2.00
CA LEU A 9 -12.23 -9.34 -2.21
C LEU A 9 -11.82 -10.49 -1.30
N ILE A 10 -11.24 -11.52 -1.89
CA ILE A 10 -10.68 -12.68 -1.21
C ILE A 10 -9.17 -12.63 -1.39
N CYS A 11 -8.41 -12.88 -0.34
CA CYS A 11 -6.96 -12.95 -0.43
C CYS A 11 -6.43 -14.32 0.00
N THR A 12 -5.43 -14.81 -0.74
CA THR A 12 -4.73 -16.08 -0.51
C THR A 12 -3.22 -15.86 -0.54
N ASN A 13 -2.44 -16.87 -0.23
CA ASN A 13 -0.97 -16.84 -0.35
C ASN A 13 -0.32 -15.64 0.37
N LYS A 14 -0.81 -15.34 1.57
CA LYS A 14 -0.30 -14.22 2.36
C LYS A 14 1.17 -14.43 2.70
N LYS A 15 1.99 -13.41 2.39
CA LYS A 15 3.41 -13.32 2.78
C LYS A 15 3.59 -12.09 3.65
N PRO A 16 3.94 -12.24 4.93
CA PRO A 16 4.12 -11.11 5.83
C PRO A 16 5.28 -10.22 5.35
N ILE A 17 5.13 -8.90 5.56
CA ILE A 17 6.18 -7.90 5.34
C ILE A 17 6.70 -7.48 6.71
N TYR A 18 5.83 -6.91 7.55
CA TYR A 18 6.09 -6.54 8.93
C TYR A 18 5.00 -7.14 9.84
N ARG A 19 4.76 -6.54 11.00
CA ARG A 19 3.81 -7.05 11.99
C ARG A 19 2.38 -7.15 11.47
N ARG A 20 1.93 -6.19 10.67
CA ARG A 20 0.54 -6.07 10.18
C ARG A 20 0.43 -6.18 8.67
N SER A 21 1.46 -5.77 7.95
CA SER A 21 1.45 -5.73 6.50
C SER A 21 1.83 -7.07 5.88
N PHE A 22 1.25 -7.35 4.74
CA PHE A 22 1.53 -8.54 3.94
C PHE A 22 1.25 -8.27 2.46
N THR A 23 1.86 -9.04 1.59
CA THR A 23 1.42 -9.23 0.22
C THR A 23 0.53 -10.46 0.13
N ALA A 24 -0.38 -10.49 -0.83
CA ALA A 24 -1.26 -11.62 -1.08
C ALA A 24 -1.72 -11.65 -2.54
N ASP A 25 -2.24 -12.77 -2.99
CA ASP A 25 -2.96 -12.88 -4.25
C ASP A 25 -4.43 -12.57 -3.98
N TYR A 26 -4.93 -11.47 -4.55
CA TYR A 26 -6.31 -11.05 -4.38
C TYR A 26 -7.17 -11.49 -5.53
N TYR A 27 -8.40 -11.90 -5.21
CA TYR A 27 -9.44 -12.32 -6.13
C TYR A 27 -10.69 -11.49 -5.89
N LEU A 28 -11.39 -11.18 -6.97
CA LEU A 28 -12.72 -10.58 -6.95
C LEU A 28 -13.76 -11.68 -7.17
N PHE A 29 -14.65 -11.88 -6.21
CA PHE A 29 -15.82 -12.75 -6.36
C PHE A 29 -17.06 -11.90 -6.56
N ASP A 30 -17.82 -12.19 -7.63
CA ASP A 30 -19.11 -11.56 -7.96
C ASP A 30 -20.23 -12.50 -7.60
N PHE A 31 -21.08 -12.12 -6.64
CA PHE A 31 -22.18 -12.96 -6.13
C PHE A 31 -23.29 -13.17 -7.15
N LYS A 32 -23.53 -12.22 -8.04
CA LYS A 32 -24.58 -12.31 -9.06
C LYS A 32 -24.22 -13.34 -10.13
N ASN A 33 -23.00 -13.28 -10.62
CA ASN A 33 -22.53 -14.16 -11.68
C ASN A 33 -21.92 -15.46 -11.14
N LYS A 34 -21.64 -15.53 -9.82
CA LYS A 34 -20.93 -16.64 -9.17
C LYS A 34 -19.55 -16.88 -9.80
N GLU A 35 -18.91 -15.82 -10.22
CA GLU A 35 -17.57 -15.85 -10.83
C GLU A 35 -16.50 -15.35 -9.86
N ILE A 36 -15.34 -15.99 -9.90
CA ILE A 36 -14.13 -15.55 -9.23
C ILE A 36 -13.06 -15.27 -10.27
N LYS A 37 -12.41 -14.11 -10.16
CA LYS A 37 -11.33 -13.69 -11.07
C LYS A 37 -10.16 -13.13 -10.25
N PRO A 38 -8.91 -13.33 -10.68
CA PRO A 38 -7.78 -12.63 -10.07
C PRO A 38 -7.97 -11.12 -10.21
N LEU A 39 -7.60 -10.36 -9.16
CA LEU A 39 -7.65 -8.90 -9.20
C LEU A 39 -6.60 -8.33 -10.16
N SER A 40 -5.45 -9.00 -10.25
CA SER A 40 -4.33 -8.61 -11.11
C SER A 40 -3.52 -9.82 -11.52
N GLU A 41 -3.07 -9.84 -12.78
CA GLU A 41 -2.14 -10.84 -13.31
C GLU A 41 -0.65 -10.45 -13.09
N GLY A 42 -0.41 -9.23 -12.59
CA GLY A 42 0.94 -8.66 -12.47
C GLY A 42 1.72 -9.06 -11.22
N GLY A 43 1.23 -10.03 -10.42
CA GLY A 43 1.87 -10.48 -9.18
C GLY A 43 1.08 -10.13 -7.93
N SER A 44 1.63 -10.50 -6.75
CA SER A 44 0.95 -10.31 -5.47
C SER A 44 0.75 -8.82 -5.14
N GLN A 45 -0.38 -8.53 -4.52
CA GLN A 45 -0.79 -7.18 -4.17
C GLN A 45 -0.84 -7.01 -2.64
N ARG A 46 -0.93 -5.78 -2.18
CA ARG A 46 -1.26 -5.43 -0.78
C ARG A 46 -2.35 -4.37 -0.75
N LEU A 47 -3.15 -4.37 0.33
CA LEU A 47 -4.10 -3.32 0.67
C LEU A 47 -5.25 -3.14 -0.34
N ALA A 48 -5.64 -4.18 -1.08
CA ALA A 48 -6.74 -4.08 -2.03
C ALA A 48 -8.02 -3.56 -1.36
N THR A 49 -8.54 -2.45 -1.87
CA THR A 49 -9.64 -1.69 -1.27
C THR A 49 -10.61 -1.22 -2.36
N PHE A 50 -11.89 -1.55 -2.23
CA PHE A 50 -12.92 -1.03 -3.13
C PHE A 50 -13.02 0.49 -3.05
N SER A 51 -13.31 1.11 -4.20
CA SER A 51 -13.82 2.48 -4.23
C SER A 51 -15.21 2.54 -3.56
N PRO A 52 -15.64 3.72 -3.05
CA PRO A 52 -17.00 3.89 -2.50
C PRO A 52 -18.10 3.54 -3.49
N THR A 53 -17.86 3.70 -4.79
CA THR A 53 -18.79 3.33 -5.86
C THR A 53 -18.86 1.81 -6.10
N GLY A 54 -17.93 1.03 -5.56
CA GLY A 54 -17.84 -0.42 -5.80
C GLY A 54 -17.40 -0.81 -7.22
N LEU A 55 -17.04 0.16 -8.07
CA LEU A 55 -16.70 -0.07 -9.49
C LEU A 55 -15.19 -0.26 -9.73
N GLN A 56 -14.38 0.09 -8.75
CA GLN A 56 -12.92 0.04 -8.85
C GLN A 56 -12.32 -0.52 -7.56
N VAL A 57 -11.09 -1.03 -7.67
CA VAL A 57 -10.27 -1.48 -6.54
C VAL A 57 -8.91 -0.83 -6.64
N ALA A 58 -8.49 -0.11 -5.60
CA ALA A 58 -7.12 0.36 -5.47
C ALA A 58 -6.28 -0.65 -4.70
N PHE A 59 -5.02 -0.80 -5.07
CA PHE A 59 -4.06 -1.66 -4.37
C PHE A 59 -2.63 -1.17 -4.59
N VAL A 60 -1.71 -1.69 -3.77
CA VAL A 60 -0.27 -1.44 -3.93
C VAL A 60 0.41 -2.73 -4.40
N ARG A 61 1.30 -2.60 -5.39
CA ARG A 61 2.20 -3.63 -5.89
C ARG A 61 3.56 -3.01 -6.19
N ASP A 62 4.64 -3.65 -5.74
CA ASP A 62 6.01 -3.19 -5.94
C ASP A 62 6.19 -1.71 -5.55
N ASN A 63 5.67 -1.34 -4.36
CA ASN A 63 5.65 0.02 -3.83
C ASN A 63 4.96 1.08 -4.71
N ASN A 64 4.17 0.66 -5.70
CA ASN A 64 3.38 1.54 -6.54
C ASN A 64 1.88 1.33 -6.35
N LEU A 65 1.14 2.43 -6.50
CA LEU A 65 -0.32 2.46 -6.40
C LEU A 65 -0.95 2.16 -7.76
N PHE A 66 -1.98 1.33 -7.76
CA PHE A 66 -2.74 0.89 -8.93
C PHE A 66 -4.24 1.02 -8.70
N ILE A 67 -5.00 1.14 -9.78
CA ILE A 67 -6.45 1.00 -9.82
C ILE A 67 -6.81 -0.11 -10.82
N HIS A 68 -7.67 -1.05 -10.40
CA HIS A 68 -8.36 -1.99 -11.26
C HIS A 68 -9.81 -1.53 -11.48
N ASP A 69 -10.22 -1.30 -12.72
CA ASP A 69 -11.62 -1.01 -13.07
C ASP A 69 -12.35 -2.33 -13.35
N ILE A 70 -13.31 -2.66 -12.49
CA ILE A 70 -14.04 -3.94 -12.51
C ILE A 70 -14.91 -4.07 -13.77
N ARG A 71 -15.44 -2.96 -14.28
CA ARG A 71 -16.34 -2.96 -15.46
C ARG A 71 -15.62 -3.35 -16.73
N PHE A 72 -14.38 -2.91 -16.86
CA PHE A 72 -13.58 -3.11 -18.07
C PHE A 72 -12.49 -4.19 -17.89
N GLY A 73 -12.31 -4.71 -16.68
CA GLY A 73 -11.23 -5.65 -16.36
C GLY A 73 -9.85 -5.06 -16.65
N SER A 74 -9.69 -3.74 -16.51
CA SER A 74 -8.46 -3.03 -16.87
C SER A 74 -7.74 -2.51 -15.64
N GLU A 75 -6.40 -2.64 -15.66
CA GLU A 75 -5.52 -2.15 -14.61
C GLU A 75 -4.81 -0.87 -15.06
N ARG A 76 -4.69 0.08 -14.15
CA ARG A 76 -3.95 1.32 -14.37
C ARG A 76 -2.95 1.53 -13.23
N GLN A 77 -1.70 1.70 -13.60
CA GLN A 77 -0.66 2.13 -12.68
C GLN A 77 -0.71 3.65 -12.48
N ILE A 78 -0.81 4.09 -11.21
CA ILE A 78 -0.88 5.52 -10.83
C ILE A 78 0.53 6.06 -10.61
N THR A 79 1.34 5.39 -9.80
CA THR A 79 2.72 5.80 -9.50
C THR A 79 3.71 4.86 -10.17
N ARG A 80 4.93 5.36 -10.48
CA ARG A 80 5.94 4.59 -11.24
C ARG A 80 7.34 4.64 -10.63
N ASP A 81 7.49 5.33 -9.53
CA ASP A 81 8.77 5.56 -8.84
C ASP A 81 8.95 4.69 -7.60
N GLY A 82 7.98 3.81 -7.31
CA GLY A 82 8.10 2.84 -6.23
C GLY A 82 9.30 1.92 -6.41
N GLN A 83 10.12 1.81 -5.36
CA GLN A 83 11.32 1.01 -5.35
C GLN A 83 11.58 0.51 -3.92
N TYR A 84 11.97 -0.76 -3.80
CA TYR A 84 12.31 -1.36 -2.51
C TYR A 84 13.44 -0.60 -1.81
N ASN A 85 13.28 -0.33 -0.52
CA ASN A 85 14.21 0.45 0.31
C ASN A 85 14.49 1.89 -0.20
N HIS A 86 13.63 2.46 -1.03
CA HIS A 86 13.74 3.83 -1.52
C HIS A 86 12.41 4.58 -1.47
N ILE A 87 11.45 4.17 -2.29
CA ILE A 87 10.18 4.90 -2.44
C ILE A 87 9.01 3.95 -2.23
N ILE A 88 8.07 4.37 -1.38
CA ILE A 88 6.81 3.64 -1.17
C ILE A 88 5.64 4.59 -1.41
N ASN A 89 4.70 4.18 -2.25
CA ASN A 89 3.48 4.93 -2.54
C ASN A 89 2.24 4.21 -2.02
N GLY A 90 1.46 4.85 -1.17
CA GLY A 90 0.17 4.33 -0.70
C GLY A 90 0.24 3.23 0.37
N ALA A 91 1.43 2.87 0.80
CA ALA A 91 1.67 1.98 1.94
C ALA A 91 2.73 2.60 2.85
N PRO A 92 2.66 2.39 4.17
CA PRO A 92 3.63 2.97 5.09
C PRO A 92 4.99 2.25 5.04
N ASP A 93 6.01 2.95 5.53
CA ASP A 93 7.27 2.36 5.92
C ASP A 93 7.14 1.63 7.28
N TRP A 94 8.25 1.10 7.78
CA TRP A 94 8.27 0.36 9.04
C TRP A 94 7.84 1.22 10.24
N VAL A 95 8.33 2.46 10.36
CA VAL A 95 8.03 3.37 11.48
C VAL A 95 6.55 3.68 11.56
N TYR A 96 5.94 4.02 10.45
CA TYR A 96 4.52 4.37 10.40
C TYR A 96 3.62 3.16 10.68
N GLU A 97 4.01 1.98 10.23
CA GLU A 97 3.28 0.76 10.57
C GLU A 97 3.39 0.42 12.06
N GLU A 98 4.58 0.48 12.62
CA GLU A 98 4.83 0.07 14.00
C GLU A 98 4.35 1.11 15.01
N GLU A 99 4.69 2.39 14.80
CA GLU A 99 4.45 3.44 15.79
C GLU A 99 3.05 4.08 15.64
N PHE A 100 2.56 4.27 14.42
CA PHE A 100 1.24 4.86 14.19
C PHE A 100 0.15 3.82 13.93
N ALA A 101 0.49 2.54 13.94
CA ALA A 101 -0.43 1.41 13.86
C ALA A 101 -1.33 1.40 12.64
N PHE A 102 -0.85 1.83 11.46
CA PHE A 102 -1.60 1.71 10.22
C PHE A 102 -0.77 1.08 9.11
N ASN A 103 -1.43 0.42 8.16
CA ASN A 103 -0.79 -0.29 7.04
C ASN A 103 -1.29 0.16 5.66
N ARG A 104 -2.25 1.09 5.60
CA ARG A 104 -2.77 1.66 4.35
C ARG A 104 -2.58 3.17 4.35
N ALA A 105 -1.76 3.66 3.45
CA ALA A 105 -1.43 5.08 3.30
C ALA A 105 -2.08 5.69 2.06
N PHE A 106 -3.25 5.21 1.66
CA PHE A 106 -4.11 5.83 0.65
C PHE A 106 -5.58 5.77 1.07
N GLU A 107 -6.35 6.75 0.60
CA GLU A 107 -7.79 6.83 0.88
C GLU A 107 -8.54 7.30 -0.37
N TRP A 108 -9.64 6.63 -0.69
CA TRP A 108 -10.58 7.07 -1.71
C TRP A 108 -11.35 8.30 -1.25
N ALA A 109 -11.56 9.28 -2.15
CA ALA A 109 -12.56 10.32 -1.94
C ALA A 109 -13.94 9.70 -1.77
N PRO A 110 -14.85 10.31 -0.97
CA PRO A 110 -16.15 9.71 -0.63
C PRO A 110 -17.05 9.39 -1.83
N ASP A 111 -16.85 10.07 -2.95
CA ASP A 111 -17.55 9.83 -4.23
C ASP A 111 -16.77 8.91 -5.20
N GLY A 112 -15.55 8.53 -4.86
CA GLY A 112 -14.66 7.72 -5.69
C GLY A 112 -13.97 8.50 -6.82
N SER A 113 -14.07 9.83 -6.85
CA SER A 113 -13.48 10.68 -7.91
C SER A 113 -11.96 10.80 -7.81
N ALA A 114 -11.40 10.59 -6.62
CA ALA A 114 -9.97 10.76 -6.38
C ALA A 114 -9.42 9.75 -5.37
N ILE A 115 -8.09 9.61 -5.35
CA ILE A 115 -7.34 8.91 -4.31
C ILE A 115 -6.29 9.85 -3.75
N ALA A 116 -6.33 10.10 -2.42
CA ALA A 116 -5.22 10.69 -1.71
C ALA A 116 -4.26 9.58 -1.26
N TYR A 117 -2.96 9.83 -1.33
CA TYR A 117 -1.96 8.88 -0.83
C TYR A 117 -0.74 9.61 -0.26
N ILE A 118 -0.09 8.93 0.69
CA ILE A 118 1.20 9.35 1.22
C ILE A 118 2.29 8.62 0.45
N LYS A 119 3.29 9.37 0.03
CA LYS A 119 4.55 8.87 -0.50
C LYS A 119 5.61 8.98 0.60
N PHE A 120 6.34 7.90 0.80
CA PHE A 120 7.48 7.79 1.71
C PHE A 120 8.76 7.69 0.89
N ASP A 121 9.67 8.62 1.10
CA ASP A 121 11.04 8.55 0.58
C ASP A 121 11.97 8.13 1.71
N GLU A 122 12.30 6.85 1.75
CA GLU A 122 13.19 6.23 2.73
C GLU A 122 14.63 6.09 2.23
N SER A 123 15.00 6.80 1.15
CA SER A 123 16.33 6.70 0.53
C SER A 123 17.46 7.02 1.51
N ASP A 124 17.26 8.05 2.35
CA ASP A 124 18.21 8.50 3.36
C ASP A 124 18.12 7.75 4.69
N VAL A 125 17.11 6.89 4.88
CA VAL A 125 16.95 6.08 6.09
C VAL A 125 18.01 4.97 6.10
N ARG A 126 18.64 4.74 7.24
CA ARG A 126 19.65 3.69 7.38
C ARG A 126 19.02 2.30 7.37
N GLU A 127 19.74 1.36 6.79
CA GLU A 127 19.37 -0.04 6.79
C GLU A 127 19.80 -0.70 8.11
N PHE A 128 18.96 -1.61 8.57
CA PHE A 128 19.24 -2.52 9.65
C PHE A 128 19.19 -3.95 9.15
N GLN A 129 20.14 -4.76 9.58
CA GLN A 129 20.28 -6.14 9.17
C GLN A 129 19.98 -7.06 10.33
N MET A 130 19.07 -8.00 10.13
CA MET A 130 18.77 -9.07 11.08
C MET A 130 19.16 -10.43 10.53
N ASN A 131 19.71 -11.27 11.37
CA ASN A 131 19.96 -12.67 11.03
C ASN A 131 18.65 -13.46 11.18
N MET A 132 18.28 -14.19 10.12
CA MET A 132 17.13 -15.10 10.11
C MET A 132 17.61 -16.54 10.21
N PHE A 133 17.16 -17.22 11.27
CA PHE A 133 17.49 -18.60 11.53
C PHE A 133 16.30 -19.52 11.20
N GLU A 134 16.58 -20.82 11.04
CA GLU A 134 15.53 -21.82 11.02
C GLU A 134 14.73 -21.79 12.32
N GLY A 135 13.46 -22.17 12.28
CA GLY A 135 12.56 -22.11 13.43
C GLY A 135 11.87 -20.77 13.59
N GLN A 136 12.25 -19.73 12.82
CA GLN A 136 11.44 -18.53 12.66
C GLN A 136 10.14 -18.88 11.94
N SER A 137 9.09 -18.12 12.17
CA SER A 137 7.83 -18.32 11.45
C SER A 137 7.67 -17.27 10.34
N PRO A 138 7.59 -17.68 9.07
CA PRO A 138 7.68 -19.05 8.54
C PRO A 138 9.10 -19.60 8.60
N ALA A 139 9.23 -20.90 8.87
CA ALA A 139 10.52 -21.58 8.88
C ALA A 139 11.15 -21.60 7.48
N LEU A 140 12.39 -21.15 7.38
CA LEU A 140 13.16 -21.15 6.14
C LEU A 140 14.25 -22.22 6.23
N LYS A 141 14.01 -23.38 5.63
CA LYS A 141 14.98 -24.52 5.64
C LYS A 141 16.36 -24.13 5.13
N GLN A 142 16.44 -23.17 4.24
CA GLN A 142 17.71 -22.64 3.73
C GLN A 142 18.59 -22.01 4.80
N ASN A 143 18.02 -21.67 5.97
CA ASN A 143 18.73 -21.04 7.08
C ASN A 143 19.02 -22.01 8.23
N GLU A 144 18.90 -23.32 7.98
CA GLU A 144 19.08 -24.35 9.02
C GLU A 144 20.48 -24.36 9.63
N LEU A 145 21.50 -24.22 8.80
CA LEU A 145 22.91 -24.23 9.23
C LEU A 145 23.51 -22.83 9.36
N TYR A 146 23.15 -21.95 8.44
CA TYR A 146 23.67 -20.58 8.40
C TYR A 146 22.51 -19.60 8.29
N PRO A 147 22.52 -18.49 9.08
CA PRO A 147 21.46 -17.50 8.97
C PRO A 147 21.51 -16.79 7.62
N SER A 148 20.33 -16.47 7.08
CA SER A 148 20.21 -15.45 6.03
C SER A 148 20.12 -14.07 6.65
N ASN A 149 20.31 -13.04 5.82
CA ASN A 149 20.17 -11.65 6.24
C ASN A 149 18.83 -11.10 5.76
N TYR A 150 18.07 -10.52 6.69
CA TYR A 150 16.92 -9.71 6.38
C TYR A 150 17.29 -8.23 6.56
N VAL A 151 17.31 -7.48 5.48
CA VAL A 151 17.72 -6.07 5.46
C VAL A 151 16.50 -5.21 5.18
N TYR A 152 16.25 -4.21 6.02
CA TYR A 152 15.15 -3.25 5.85
C TYR A 152 15.52 -1.90 6.45
N LYS A 153 14.79 -0.86 6.07
CA LYS A 153 14.96 0.49 6.60
C LYS A 153 14.46 0.56 8.04
N TYR A 154 15.36 0.96 8.95
CA TYR A 154 15.07 1.07 10.38
C TYR A 154 15.82 2.24 10.99
N PRO A 155 15.17 3.39 11.15
CA PRO A 155 15.81 4.55 11.77
C PRO A 155 15.92 4.31 13.29
N LYS A 156 17.12 4.37 13.82
CA LYS A 156 17.33 4.43 15.26
C LYS A 156 17.07 5.84 15.78
N ALA A 157 16.85 5.97 17.09
CA ALA A 157 16.64 7.26 17.74
C ALA A 157 17.77 8.25 17.37
N GLY A 158 17.37 9.44 16.89
CA GLY A 158 18.27 10.49 16.43
C GLY A 158 18.79 10.35 14.99
N GLU A 159 18.40 9.29 14.27
CA GLU A 159 18.70 9.11 12.85
C GLU A 159 17.57 9.64 11.97
N LYS A 160 17.86 9.79 10.66
CA LYS A 160 16.88 10.30 9.70
C LYS A 160 15.70 9.36 9.52
N ASN A 161 14.50 9.94 9.50
CA ASN A 161 13.26 9.27 9.07
C ASN A 161 13.00 9.41 7.58
N SER A 162 12.00 8.70 7.08
CA SER A 162 11.48 8.90 5.73
C SER A 162 10.94 10.31 5.57
N LYS A 163 11.22 10.94 4.42
CA LYS A 163 10.54 12.15 4.01
C LYS A 163 9.18 11.80 3.46
N VAL A 164 8.14 12.49 3.94
CA VAL A 164 6.75 12.18 3.58
C VAL A 164 6.13 13.32 2.78
N SER A 165 5.28 12.95 1.82
CA SER A 165 4.53 13.91 1.01
C SER A 165 3.14 13.35 0.71
N VAL A 166 2.14 14.22 0.63
CA VAL A 166 0.77 13.87 0.27
C VAL A 166 0.50 14.22 -1.18
N TYR A 167 -0.16 13.32 -1.88
CA TYR A 167 -0.59 13.49 -3.26
C TYR A 167 -2.07 13.14 -3.40
N VAL A 168 -2.73 13.80 -4.33
CA VAL A 168 -4.10 13.47 -4.75
C VAL A 168 -4.08 13.14 -6.24
N TYR A 169 -4.55 11.95 -6.57
CA TYR A 169 -4.76 11.50 -7.93
C TYR A 169 -6.22 11.63 -8.33
N ASP A 170 -6.51 12.42 -9.36
CA ASP A 170 -7.84 12.51 -9.99
C ASP A 170 -8.04 11.33 -10.93
N VAL A 171 -9.12 10.57 -10.73
CA VAL A 171 -9.41 9.34 -11.48
C VAL A 171 -9.85 9.64 -12.91
N SER A 172 -10.61 10.75 -13.10
CA SER A 172 -11.14 11.17 -14.41
C SER A 172 -10.06 11.77 -15.29
N ASP A 173 -9.34 12.75 -14.77
CA ASP A 173 -8.35 13.54 -15.50
C ASP A 173 -7.00 12.82 -15.57
N ARG A 174 -6.80 11.81 -14.72
CA ARG A 174 -5.55 11.03 -14.62
C ARG A 174 -4.34 11.89 -14.25
N THR A 175 -4.58 12.91 -13.46
CA THR A 175 -3.53 13.84 -13.00
C THR A 175 -3.24 13.64 -11.53
N THR A 176 -2.00 13.92 -11.14
CA THR A 176 -1.57 13.85 -9.73
C THR A 176 -1.11 15.23 -9.29
N THR A 177 -1.64 15.70 -8.16
CA THR A 177 -1.27 16.97 -7.55
C THR A 177 -0.60 16.70 -6.20
N LYS A 178 0.58 17.29 -5.98
CA LYS A 178 1.21 17.30 -4.66
C LYS A 178 0.50 18.32 -3.79
N MET A 179 0.13 17.90 -2.58
CA MET A 179 -0.49 18.76 -1.59
C MET A 179 0.58 19.57 -0.85
N ASP A 180 0.23 20.79 -0.49
CA ASP A 180 1.08 21.64 0.34
C ASP A 180 0.99 21.18 1.80
N THR A 181 2.08 20.68 2.34
CA THR A 181 2.23 20.26 3.74
C THR A 181 3.20 21.16 4.52
N GLY A 182 3.56 22.32 3.95
CA GLY A 182 4.58 23.23 4.49
C GLY A 182 5.98 22.94 3.96
N GLU A 183 6.96 23.71 4.43
CA GLU A 183 8.35 23.65 3.98
C GLU A 183 9.20 22.64 4.75
N GLU A 184 8.77 22.25 5.95
CA GLU A 184 9.46 21.25 6.76
C GLU A 184 9.40 19.87 6.13
N ASP A 185 10.53 19.18 6.06
CA ASP A 185 10.64 17.81 5.53
C ASP A 185 10.88 16.74 6.62
N ASP A 186 11.19 17.15 7.85
CA ASP A 186 11.27 16.28 9.05
C ASP A 186 9.95 16.32 9.84
N ILE A 187 8.89 15.86 9.19
CA ILE A 187 7.52 15.84 9.75
C ILE A 187 6.95 14.43 9.74
N TYR A 188 5.96 14.23 10.62
CA TYR A 188 5.11 13.04 10.58
C TYR A 188 3.71 13.38 10.07
N LEU A 189 3.21 12.59 9.14
CA LEU A 189 1.84 12.66 8.61
C LEU A 189 1.11 11.35 8.96
N PRO A 190 0.70 11.18 10.22
CA PRO A 190 0.28 9.86 10.74
C PRO A 190 -1.01 9.35 10.13
N ARG A 191 -1.79 10.22 9.48
CA ARG A 191 -3.04 9.85 8.83
C ARG A 191 -3.50 10.91 7.83
N ILE A 192 -4.15 10.46 6.74
CA ILE A 192 -4.92 11.30 5.83
C ILE A 192 -6.38 10.87 5.86
N ARG A 193 -7.30 11.81 5.79
CA ARG A 193 -8.74 11.54 5.76
C ARG A 193 -9.46 12.56 4.92
N TRP A 194 -10.31 12.09 4.03
CA TRP A 194 -11.25 12.95 3.35
C TRP A 194 -12.36 13.41 4.30
N THR A 195 -12.83 14.64 4.11
CA THR A 195 -14.09 15.08 4.69
C THR A 195 -15.26 14.48 3.89
N GLN A 196 -16.51 14.85 4.23
CA GLN A 196 -17.66 14.49 3.37
C GLN A 196 -17.65 15.23 2.03
N ASP A 197 -16.90 16.32 1.92
CA ASP A 197 -16.66 17.03 0.67
C ASP A 197 -15.46 16.38 -0.05
N PRO A 198 -15.66 15.81 -1.27
CA PRO A 198 -14.58 15.14 -1.99
C PRO A 198 -13.46 16.09 -2.48
N LYS A 199 -13.60 17.39 -2.26
CA LYS A 199 -12.59 18.41 -2.56
C LYS A 199 -11.75 18.82 -1.34
N LYS A 200 -12.01 18.21 -0.17
CA LYS A 200 -11.31 18.55 1.08
C LYS A 200 -10.75 17.31 1.77
N LEU A 201 -9.43 17.27 1.77
CA LEU A 201 -8.62 16.26 2.47
C LEU A 201 -8.23 16.79 3.86
#